data_fde8a5105377aa783054b8cba211b3bd
#
_entry.id   fde8a5105377aa783054b8cba211b3bd
#
_cell.length_a   1.000
_cell.length_b   1.000
_cell.length_c   1.000
_cell.angle_alpha   90.00
_cell.angle_beta   90.00
_cell.angle_gamma   90.00
#
_symmetry.space_group_name_H-M   'P 1'
#
loop_
_entity.id
_entity.type
_entity.pdbx_description
1 polymer ?
#
loop_
_entity_poly.entity_id
_entity_poly.type
_entity_poly.pdbx_seq_one_letter_code
_entity_poly.pdbx_strand_id
1 'polypeptide(L)'
;MKGKSKKKSDLKSNKDKDVTEAQDKSDSDQKNEDIKLTAEEQLELSVKKSEENWDRYLRAAAELDNVRKRASRDIENARKFALENFSRELLNVVDTLEMAIDSKESDLDALLSGNKATLQLMQNIMEQFDISVIDPHGEPFNAEFHEAMSMQPSDKVEPGSIMTVFQKGYLLNDRLLRPARVVVASDLKEDG
;
A
#
# COMPACT_ATOMS: atom_id res chain seq x y z
N MET A 1 32.37 11.09 -24.44
CA MET A 1 32.80 9.81 -25.07
C MET A 1 31.58 8.92 -25.10
N LYS A 2 30.91 8.81 -26.24
CA LYS A 2 30.92 7.72 -27.23
C LYS A 2 30.55 6.38 -26.58
N GLY A 3 29.53 5.60 -26.99
CA GLY A 3 28.88 5.43 -28.29
C GLY A 3 27.65 4.51 -28.09
N LYS A 4 26.70 4.72 -28.79
CA LYS A 4 26.00 4.06 -29.89
C LYS A 4 26.26 2.57 -30.06
N SER A 5 25.21 1.75 -30.14
CA SER A 5 25.06 0.79 -31.23
C SER A 5 23.63 0.34 -31.42
N LYS A 6 23.15 0.65 -32.61
CA LYS A 6 22.04 0.06 -33.35
C LYS A 6 22.41 -1.37 -33.81
N LYS A 7 21.44 -2.25 -33.95
CA LYS A 7 21.46 -3.24 -35.02
C LYS A 7 20.05 -3.56 -35.54
N LYS A 8 19.84 -3.09 -36.73
CA LYS A 8 18.97 -3.55 -37.82
C LYS A 8 19.65 -4.73 -38.51
N SER A 9 18.87 -5.63 -39.03
CA SER A 9 19.12 -6.38 -40.29
C SER A 9 18.13 -7.55 -40.34
N ASP A 10 17.62 -8.02 -41.39
CA ASP A 10 17.48 -7.64 -42.78
C ASP A 10 16.51 -8.63 -43.42
N LEU A 11 15.80 -8.11 -44.38
CA LEU A 11 15.06 -8.85 -45.38
C LEU A 11 15.99 -9.84 -46.17
N LYS A 12 15.47 -10.99 -46.55
CA LYS A 12 15.79 -11.57 -47.86
C LYS A 12 14.64 -12.40 -48.41
N SER A 13 14.08 -11.84 -49.41
CA SER A 13 13.51 -12.34 -50.65
C SER A 13 14.29 -13.53 -51.24
N ASN A 14 13.62 -14.53 -51.72
CA ASN A 14 14.03 -15.13 -52.97
C ASN A 14 12.84 -15.66 -53.75
N LYS A 15 12.90 -15.32 -55.00
CA LYS A 15 12.05 -15.53 -56.15
C LYS A 15 12.42 -16.83 -56.87
N ASP A 16 11.46 -17.27 -57.60
CA ASP A 16 11.51 -17.91 -58.96
C ASP A 16 11.45 -19.43 -59.11
N LYS A 17 10.49 -19.68 -59.94
CA LYS A 17 10.40 -20.63 -61.11
C LYS A 17 9.67 -21.95 -60.82
N ASP A 18 8.70 -22.22 -61.45
CA ASP A 18 8.16 -22.24 -62.84
C ASP A 18 7.72 -23.68 -63.20
N VAL A 19 6.51 -23.80 -63.74
CA VAL A 19 6.00 -24.69 -64.76
C VAL A 19 5.84 -26.20 -64.45
N THR A 20 4.67 -26.72 -64.41
CA THR A 20 3.96 -27.40 -65.49
C THR A 20 2.63 -28.01 -65.03
N GLU A 21 1.70 -27.93 -65.94
CA GLU A 21 0.38 -28.52 -66.04
C GLU A 21 0.33 -30.03 -65.76
N ALA A 22 -0.73 -30.44 -65.10
CA ALA A 22 -1.58 -31.53 -65.64
C ALA A 22 -2.83 -31.68 -64.72
N GLN A 23 -3.93 -31.65 -65.38
CA GLN A 23 -5.27 -32.01 -65.02
C GLN A 23 -5.37 -33.24 -64.12
N ASP A 24 -6.12 -33.19 -63.07
CA ASP A 24 -7.17 -34.20 -62.86
C ASP A 24 -8.33 -33.61 -62.02
N LYS A 25 -9.50 -33.83 -62.59
CA LYS A 25 -10.80 -33.51 -62.01
C LYS A 25 -11.14 -34.57 -60.97
N SER A 26 -11.41 -34.19 -59.77
CA SER A 26 -12.40 -34.92 -58.99
C SER A 26 -13.05 -33.98 -57.99
N ASP A 27 -14.28 -33.73 -58.28
CA ASP A 27 -15.39 -33.44 -57.41
C ASP A 27 -15.12 -33.61 -55.91
N SER A 28 -15.18 -32.49 -55.20
CA SER A 28 -15.85 -32.42 -53.91
C SER A 28 -16.30 -30.99 -53.69
N ASP A 29 -17.32 -30.59 -54.41
CA ASP A 29 -18.22 -29.50 -53.99
C ASP A 29 -18.82 -29.86 -52.63
N GLN A 30 -18.12 -29.59 -51.55
CA GLN A 30 -18.77 -29.38 -50.28
C GLN A 30 -19.41 -27.99 -50.36
N LYS A 31 -20.66 -28.01 -50.83
CA LYS A 31 -21.62 -26.94 -50.67
C LYS A 31 -21.65 -26.54 -49.20
N ASN A 32 -20.99 -25.46 -48.85
CA ASN A 32 -21.36 -24.61 -47.73
C ASN A 32 -22.71 -23.98 -48.15
N GLU A 33 -23.77 -24.72 -47.91
CA GLU A 33 -25.11 -24.16 -47.90
C GLU A 33 -25.13 -23.20 -46.71
N ASP A 34 -24.77 -21.94 -46.94
CA ASP A 34 -25.23 -20.82 -46.14
C ASP A 34 -26.75 -20.88 -46.17
N ILE A 35 -27.33 -21.56 -45.16
CA ILE A 35 -28.74 -21.54 -44.91
C ILE A 35 -29.07 -20.07 -44.60
N LYS A 36 -29.43 -19.31 -45.62
CA LYS A 36 -29.95 -17.94 -45.42
C LYS A 36 -31.28 -18.08 -44.71
N LEU A 37 -31.20 -17.93 -43.39
CA LEU A 37 -32.38 -17.82 -42.52
C LEU A 37 -33.34 -16.80 -43.11
N THR A 38 -34.61 -17.11 -43.15
CA THR A 38 -35.62 -16.16 -43.57
C THR A 38 -35.60 -14.93 -42.65
N ALA A 39 -36.12 -13.81 -43.08
CA ALA A 39 -36.16 -12.57 -42.25
C ALA A 39 -36.95 -12.81 -40.96
N GLU A 40 -37.94 -13.68 -40.96
CA GLU A 40 -38.74 -14.05 -39.80
C GLU A 40 -37.89 -14.86 -38.79
N GLU A 41 -37.14 -15.86 -39.24
CA GLU A 41 -36.24 -16.65 -38.39
C GLU A 41 -35.10 -15.82 -37.79
N GLN A 42 -34.55 -14.83 -38.54
CA GLN A 42 -33.57 -13.88 -38.03
C GLN A 42 -34.16 -12.99 -36.94
N LEU A 43 -35.41 -12.54 -37.10
CA LEU A 43 -36.12 -11.75 -36.11
C LEU A 43 -36.33 -12.54 -34.82
N GLU A 44 -36.83 -13.80 -34.93
CA GLU A 44 -37.03 -14.66 -33.78
C GLU A 44 -35.75 -14.93 -32.99
N LEU A 45 -34.65 -15.22 -33.72
CA LEU A 45 -33.32 -15.39 -33.11
C LEU A 45 -32.83 -14.10 -32.41
N SER A 46 -33.11 -12.96 -32.99
CA SER A 46 -32.75 -11.64 -32.42
C SER A 46 -33.54 -11.36 -31.14
N VAL A 47 -34.85 -11.61 -31.17
CA VAL A 47 -35.73 -11.48 -30.00
C VAL A 47 -35.27 -12.42 -28.86
N LYS A 48 -35.03 -13.68 -29.17
CA LYS A 48 -34.55 -14.68 -28.18
C LYS A 48 -33.22 -14.28 -27.56
N LYS A 49 -32.26 -13.80 -28.38
CA LYS A 49 -30.97 -13.29 -27.88
C LYS A 49 -31.16 -12.04 -27.00
N SER A 50 -32.11 -11.18 -27.36
CA SER A 50 -32.43 -10.01 -26.56
C SER A 50 -32.96 -10.39 -25.18
N GLU A 51 -33.90 -11.36 -25.12
CA GLU A 51 -34.44 -11.88 -23.87
C GLU A 51 -33.38 -12.56 -23.02
N GLU A 52 -32.52 -13.40 -23.59
CA GLU A 52 -31.43 -14.05 -22.90
C GLU A 52 -30.43 -13.00 -22.36
N ASN A 53 -30.12 -11.96 -23.13
CA ASN A 53 -29.22 -10.88 -22.69
C ASN A 53 -29.87 -10.05 -21.58
N TRP A 54 -31.18 -9.82 -21.66
CA TRP A 54 -31.93 -9.11 -20.63
C TRP A 54 -31.93 -9.88 -19.31
N ASP A 55 -32.15 -11.19 -19.35
CA ASP A 55 -32.09 -12.05 -18.18
C ASP A 55 -30.68 -12.08 -17.55
N ARG A 56 -29.64 -12.15 -18.39
CA ARG A 56 -28.25 -12.05 -17.92
C ARG A 56 -27.99 -10.70 -17.27
N TYR A 57 -28.47 -9.61 -17.88
CA TYR A 57 -28.34 -8.28 -17.31
C TYR A 57 -29.02 -8.15 -15.95
N LEU A 58 -30.27 -8.62 -15.83
CA LEU A 58 -31.01 -8.58 -14.56
C LEU A 58 -30.28 -9.39 -13.46
N ARG A 59 -29.77 -10.56 -13.82
CA ARG A 59 -28.98 -11.38 -12.89
C ARG A 59 -27.72 -10.69 -12.46
N ALA A 60 -26.95 -10.16 -13.40
CA ALA A 60 -25.72 -9.43 -13.11
C ALA A 60 -25.98 -8.16 -12.27
N ALA A 61 -27.06 -7.44 -12.55
CA ALA A 61 -27.47 -6.28 -11.76
C ALA A 61 -27.82 -6.66 -10.30
N ALA A 62 -28.53 -7.77 -10.10
CA ALA A 62 -28.86 -8.27 -8.77
C ALA A 62 -27.58 -8.75 -8.02
N GLU A 63 -26.68 -9.44 -8.70
CA GLU A 63 -25.38 -9.84 -8.13
C GLU A 63 -24.54 -8.64 -7.73
N LEU A 64 -24.48 -7.60 -8.59
CA LEU A 64 -23.76 -6.35 -8.29
C LEU A 64 -24.33 -5.67 -7.05
N ASP A 65 -25.65 -5.57 -6.91
CA ASP A 65 -26.28 -4.99 -5.72
C ASP A 65 -25.93 -5.78 -4.45
N ASN A 66 -25.98 -7.12 -4.54
CA ASN A 66 -25.59 -7.99 -3.43
C ASN A 66 -24.10 -7.82 -3.04
N VAL A 67 -23.20 -7.73 -4.02
CA VAL A 67 -21.77 -7.49 -3.79
C VAL A 67 -21.56 -6.12 -3.13
N ARG A 68 -22.22 -5.07 -3.63
CA ARG A 68 -22.14 -3.73 -3.03
C ARG A 68 -22.61 -3.73 -1.58
N LYS A 69 -23.73 -4.35 -1.29
CA LYS A 69 -24.25 -4.46 0.08
C LYS A 69 -23.31 -5.23 1.01
N ARG A 70 -22.72 -6.31 0.50
CA ARG A 70 -21.71 -7.08 1.25
C ARG A 70 -20.49 -6.24 1.51
N ALA A 71 -19.88 -5.66 0.47
CA ALA A 71 -18.69 -4.81 0.58
C ALA A 71 -18.90 -3.65 1.57
N SER A 72 -20.08 -3.00 1.54
CA SER A 72 -20.40 -1.95 2.51
C SER A 72 -20.38 -2.44 3.95
N ARG A 73 -20.94 -3.62 4.23
CA ARG A 73 -20.91 -4.23 5.57
C ARG A 73 -19.51 -4.62 5.98
N ASP A 74 -18.72 -5.17 5.06
CA ASP A 74 -17.35 -5.59 5.32
C ASP A 74 -16.46 -4.38 5.65
N ILE A 75 -16.62 -3.26 4.92
CA ILE A 75 -15.94 -1.99 5.21
C ILE A 75 -16.36 -1.44 6.59
N GLU A 76 -17.65 -1.48 6.91
CA GLU A 76 -18.14 -1.02 8.21
C GLU A 76 -17.55 -1.86 9.34
N ASN A 77 -17.57 -3.19 9.20
CA ASN A 77 -16.97 -4.11 10.17
C ASN A 77 -15.45 -3.89 10.28
N ALA A 78 -14.75 -3.77 9.16
CA ALA A 78 -13.32 -3.51 9.16
C ALA A 78 -12.98 -2.21 9.92
N ARG A 79 -13.77 -1.14 9.72
CA ARG A 79 -13.59 0.13 10.45
C ARG A 79 -13.91 -0.02 11.95
N LYS A 80 -14.99 -0.73 12.28
CA LYS A 80 -15.45 -0.90 13.66
C LYS A 80 -14.46 -1.71 14.49
N PHE A 81 -13.84 -2.70 13.89
CA PHE A 81 -12.91 -3.62 14.57
C PHE A 81 -11.43 -3.40 14.18
N ALA A 82 -11.11 -2.30 13.49
CA ALA A 82 -9.74 -1.98 13.08
C ALA A 82 -8.73 -1.95 14.25
N LEU A 83 -9.19 -1.52 15.42
CA LEU A 83 -8.34 -1.37 16.60
C LEU A 83 -8.40 -2.59 17.56
N GLU A 84 -9.13 -3.65 17.22
CA GLU A 84 -9.33 -4.78 18.12
C GLU A 84 -8.01 -5.44 18.55
N ASN A 85 -7.15 -5.77 17.57
CA ASN A 85 -5.88 -6.41 17.84
C ASN A 85 -4.93 -5.50 18.62
N PHE A 86 -4.83 -4.23 18.21
CA PHE A 86 -4.03 -3.23 18.95
C PHE A 86 -4.51 -3.07 20.39
N SER A 87 -5.82 -2.96 20.60
CA SER A 87 -6.40 -2.82 21.94
C SER A 87 -6.12 -4.04 22.81
N ARG A 88 -6.15 -5.25 22.22
CA ARG A 88 -5.85 -6.48 22.95
C ARG A 88 -4.41 -6.52 23.44
N GLU A 89 -3.45 -6.15 22.58
CA GLU A 89 -2.05 -6.06 23.01
C GLU A 89 -1.81 -4.94 24.03
N LEU A 90 -2.52 -3.81 23.91
CA LEU A 90 -2.43 -2.72 24.87
C LEU A 90 -2.89 -3.13 26.27
N LEU A 91 -3.84 -4.06 26.40
CA LEU A 91 -4.27 -4.57 27.71
C LEU A 91 -3.12 -5.24 28.46
N ASN A 92 -2.19 -5.91 27.78
CA ASN A 92 -1.00 -6.48 28.42
C ASN A 92 -0.12 -5.41 29.09
N VAL A 93 -0.07 -4.21 28.52
CA VAL A 93 0.66 -3.07 29.12
C VAL A 93 -0.08 -2.56 30.35
N VAL A 94 -1.40 -2.48 30.27
CA VAL A 94 -2.23 -2.06 31.43
C VAL A 94 -2.06 -3.04 32.59
N ASP A 95 -2.17 -4.34 32.33
CA ASP A 95 -2.00 -5.40 33.33
C ASP A 95 -0.63 -5.32 34.02
N THR A 96 0.43 -5.08 33.21
CA THR A 96 1.80 -4.95 33.74
C THR A 96 1.94 -3.71 34.65
N LEU A 97 1.31 -2.60 34.27
CA LEU A 97 1.29 -1.37 35.10
C LEU A 97 0.49 -1.56 36.38
N GLU A 98 -0.66 -2.25 36.33
CA GLU A 98 -1.46 -2.57 37.51
C GLU A 98 -0.68 -3.43 38.50
N MET A 99 0.01 -4.49 37.97
CA MET A 99 0.91 -5.32 38.81
C MET A 99 2.04 -4.51 39.46
N ALA A 100 2.59 -3.52 38.75
CA ALA A 100 3.63 -2.65 39.28
C ALA A 100 3.13 -1.73 40.40
N ILE A 101 1.89 -1.25 40.28
CA ILE A 101 1.23 -0.38 41.32
C ILE A 101 0.90 -1.20 42.56
N ASP A 102 0.44 -2.45 42.40
CA ASP A 102 0.04 -3.31 43.48
C ASP A 102 1.24 -3.88 44.29
N SER A 103 2.44 -3.79 43.77
CA SER A 103 3.67 -4.21 44.45
C SER A 103 4.05 -3.25 45.58
N LYS A 104 3.64 -3.55 46.82
CA LYS A 104 3.80 -2.69 48.00
C LYS A 104 5.21 -2.61 48.55
N GLU A 105 6.13 -3.47 48.14
CA GLU A 105 7.49 -3.61 48.71
C GLU A 105 8.60 -3.48 47.66
N SER A 106 8.36 -2.73 46.57
CA SER A 106 9.34 -2.60 45.53
C SER A 106 10.44 -1.61 45.89
N ASP A 107 11.68 -2.06 45.89
CA ASP A 107 12.86 -1.20 45.87
C ASP A 107 12.83 -0.30 44.61
N LEU A 108 13.44 0.89 44.69
CA LEU A 108 13.51 1.83 43.58
C LEU A 108 14.08 1.22 42.31
N ASP A 109 15.13 0.39 42.45
CA ASP A 109 15.76 -0.28 41.33
C ASP A 109 14.82 -1.30 40.67
N ALA A 110 14.02 -2.01 41.46
CA ALA A 110 13.01 -2.93 40.95
C ALA A 110 11.90 -2.18 40.20
N LEU A 111 11.44 -1.03 40.71
CA LEU A 111 10.46 -0.17 40.02
C LEU A 111 11.01 0.39 38.70
N LEU A 112 12.25 0.85 38.70
CA LEU A 112 12.89 1.35 37.47
C LEU A 112 13.05 0.25 36.43
N SER A 113 13.41 -0.96 36.85
CA SER A 113 13.52 -2.12 35.98
C SER A 113 12.17 -2.53 35.39
N GLY A 114 11.11 -2.57 36.21
CA GLY A 114 9.74 -2.84 35.78
C GLY A 114 9.24 -1.82 34.77
N ASN A 115 9.45 -0.52 35.05
CA ASN A 115 9.05 0.54 34.10
C ASN A 115 9.80 0.45 32.76
N LYS A 116 11.10 0.11 32.77
CA LYS A 116 11.87 -0.12 31.53
C LYS A 116 11.31 -1.30 30.73
N ALA A 117 10.99 -2.40 31.42
CA ALA A 117 10.39 -3.57 30.79
C ALA A 117 9.02 -3.25 30.17
N THR A 118 8.19 -2.48 30.89
CA THR A 118 6.87 -2.03 30.38
C THR A 118 7.03 -1.11 29.16
N LEU A 119 7.99 -0.18 29.20
CA LEU A 119 8.30 0.67 28.05
C LEU A 119 8.72 -0.15 26.83
N GLN A 120 9.58 -1.15 27.05
CA GLN A 120 10.01 -2.06 25.98
C GLN A 120 8.84 -2.87 25.42
N LEU A 121 7.95 -3.37 26.28
CA LEU A 121 6.73 -4.05 25.86
C LEU A 121 5.87 -3.13 24.96
N MET A 122 5.67 -1.89 25.38
CA MET A 122 4.91 -0.90 24.58
C MET A 122 5.57 -0.61 23.24
N GLN A 123 6.91 -0.50 23.22
CA GLN A 123 7.65 -0.27 21.96
C GLN A 123 7.51 -1.47 21.01
N ASN A 124 7.60 -2.70 21.52
CA ASN A 124 7.40 -3.91 20.70
C ASN A 124 5.98 -3.97 20.12
N ILE A 125 4.96 -3.60 20.92
CA ILE A 125 3.58 -3.53 20.43
C ILE A 125 3.47 -2.46 19.32
N MET A 126 4.07 -1.29 19.52
CA MET A 126 4.05 -0.24 18.49
C MET A 126 4.68 -0.72 17.17
N GLU A 127 5.85 -1.38 17.23
CA GLU A 127 6.49 -1.98 16.06
C GLU A 127 5.62 -3.03 15.36
N GLN A 128 4.94 -3.90 16.12
CA GLN A 128 4.04 -4.92 15.59
C GLN A 128 2.87 -4.32 14.78
N PHE A 129 2.48 -3.11 15.09
CA PHE A 129 1.41 -2.37 14.41
C PHE A 129 1.93 -1.28 13.47
N ASP A 130 3.17 -1.40 13.00
CA ASP A 130 3.81 -0.49 12.06
C ASP A 130 3.85 0.97 12.56
N ILE A 131 3.94 1.16 13.88
CA ILE A 131 4.16 2.47 14.51
C ILE A 131 5.64 2.63 14.77
N SER A 132 6.32 3.46 13.98
CA SER A 132 7.74 3.75 14.11
C SER A 132 7.98 5.08 14.84
N VAL A 133 9.10 5.12 15.58
CA VAL A 133 9.53 6.30 16.35
C VAL A 133 10.43 7.17 15.50
N ILE A 134 10.23 8.50 15.57
CA ILE A 134 11.13 9.51 15.02
C ILE A 134 11.89 10.15 16.20
N ASP A 135 13.18 9.83 16.33
CA ASP A 135 14.07 10.31 17.39
C ASP A 135 15.38 10.81 16.77
N PRO A 136 15.35 11.95 16.06
CA PRO A 136 16.40 12.38 15.15
C PRO A 136 17.51 13.17 15.85
N HIS A 137 18.01 12.71 16.99
CA HIS A 137 19.09 13.40 17.70
C HIS A 137 20.40 13.40 16.90
N GLY A 138 20.92 14.58 16.61
CA GLY A 138 22.15 14.76 15.82
C GLY A 138 21.94 14.71 14.31
N GLU A 139 20.72 14.47 13.84
CA GLU A 139 20.40 14.45 12.41
C GLU A 139 20.07 15.84 11.86
N PRO A 140 20.18 16.05 10.55
CA PRO A 140 19.73 17.29 9.92
C PRO A 140 18.22 17.51 10.12
N PHE A 141 17.83 18.77 10.31
CA PHE A 141 16.42 19.13 10.42
C PHE A 141 15.67 18.88 9.10
N ASN A 142 14.57 18.17 9.18
CA ASN A 142 13.65 17.95 8.07
C ASN A 142 12.22 18.40 8.45
N ALA A 143 11.72 19.44 7.78
CA ALA A 143 10.40 20.01 8.06
C ALA A 143 9.23 19.06 7.79
N GLU A 144 9.43 17.95 7.08
CA GLU A 144 8.41 16.94 6.82
C GLU A 144 8.11 16.09 8.07
N PHE A 145 9.13 15.84 8.91
CA PHE A 145 9.04 14.96 10.08
C PHE A 145 9.31 15.66 11.41
N HIS A 146 9.85 16.89 11.37
CA HIS A 146 10.31 17.60 12.56
C HIS A 146 9.64 18.97 12.67
N GLU A 147 9.35 19.36 13.91
CA GLU A 147 8.85 20.69 14.29
C GLU A 147 9.91 21.39 15.15
N ALA A 148 10.53 22.44 14.60
CA ALA A 148 11.50 23.21 15.36
C ALA A 148 10.81 24.10 16.39
N MET A 149 11.07 23.85 17.68
CA MET A 149 10.54 24.66 18.79
C MET A 149 11.37 25.91 19.03
N SER A 150 12.68 25.79 18.87
CA SER A 150 13.62 26.89 19.02
C SER A 150 14.92 26.59 18.28
N MET A 151 15.70 27.65 18.01
CA MET A 151 17.07 27.55 17.53
C MET A 151 18.01 28.04 18.62
N GLN A 152 19.09 27.31 18.86
CA GLN A 152 20.09 27.64 19.86
C GLN A 152 21.50 27.58 19.26
N PRO A 153 22.37 28.55 19.56
CA PRO A 153 23.75 28.50 19.12
C PRO A 153 24.48 27.32 19.78
N SER A 154 25.28 26.60 19.00
CA SER A 154 26.05 25.45 19.47
C SER A 154 27.38 25.37 18.77
N ASP A 155 28.41 25.00 19.54
CA ASP A 155 29.75 24.65 19.05
C ASP A 155 29.94 23.14 18.90
N LYS A 156 28.98 22.33 19.35
CA LYS A 156 29.07 20.86 19.40
C LYS A 156 28.30 20.15 18.29
N VAL A 157 27.34 20.85 17.68
CA VAL A 157 26.43 20.29 16.66
C VAL A 157 26.42 21.22 15.47
N GLU A 158 26.50 20.66 14.29
CA GLU A 158 26.47 21.43 13.04
C GLU A 158 25.21 22.29 12.94
N PRO A 159 25.32 23.54 12.48
CA PRO A 159 24.18 24.41 12.25
C PRO A 159 23.16 23.73 11.32
N GLY A 160 21.86 23.82 11.69
CA GLY A 160 20.78 23.14 10.97
C GLY A 160 20.53 21.70 11.42
N SER A 161 21.34 21.14 12.33
CA SER A 161 21.13 19.81 12.90
C SER A 161 20.38 19.88 14.24
N ILE A 162 19.78 18.77 14.64
CA ILE A 162 18.95 18.65 15.82
C ILE A 162 19.83 18.43 17.05
N MET A 163 19.80 19.38 17.95
CA MET A 163 20.54 19.32 19.22
C MET A 163 19.84 18.45 20.26
N THR A 164 18.53 18.63 20.38
CA THR A 164 17.73 17.97 21.40
C THR A 164 16.35 17.62 20.87
N VAL A 165 15.91 16.42 21.14
CA VAL A 165 14.53 15.99 20.86
C VAL A 165 13.73 16.20 22.14
N PHE A 166 12.87 17.23 22.13
CA PHE A 166 11.99 17.54 23.25
C PHE A 166 10.82 16.55 23.36
N GLN A 167 10.29 16.16 22.20
CA GLN A 167 9.24 15.17 22.09
C GLN A 167 9.44 14.32 20.83
N LYS A 168 9.48 13.00 20.99
CA LYS A 168 9.61 12.08 19.86
C LYS A 168 8.40 12.16 18.92
N GLY A 169 8.64 12.05 17.64
CA GLY A 169 7.63 11.89 16.60
C GLY A 169 7.23 10.43 16.41
N TYR A 170 6.14 10.21 15.68
CA TYR A 170 5.67 8.87 15.35
C TYR A 170 5.05 8.83 13.97
N LEU A 171 5.30 7.72 13.28
CA LEU A 171 4.66 7.34 12.03
C LEU A 171 3.77 6.12 12.26
N LEU A 172 2.68 6.01 11.53
CA LEU A 172 1.88 4.80 11.40
C LEU A 172 1.95 4.38 9.93
N ASN A 173 2.55 3.25 9.65
CA ASN A 173 3.02 2.92 8.32
C ASN A 173 3.88 4.10 7.79
N ASP A 174 3.55 4.65 6.64
CA ASP A 174 4.25 5.81 6.05
C ASP A 174 3.58 7.16 6.39
N ARG A 175 2.55 7.15 7.23
CA ARG A 175 1.78 8.35 7.56
C ARG A 175 2.24 8.97 8.86
N LEU A 176 2.63 10.24 8.81
CA LEU A 176 2.99 11.01 9.99
C LEU A 176 1.78 11.15 10.94
N LEU A 177 1.92 10.66 12.19
CA LEU A 177 0.97 10.86 13.27
C LEU A 177 1.21 12.17 14.01
N ARG A 178 2.48 12.42 14.33
CA ARG A 178 2.95 13.70 14.87
C ARG A 178 4.43 13.88 14.56
N PRO A 179 4.91 15.12 14.28
CA PRO A 179 6.33 15.40 14.11
C PRO A 179 7.10 15.29 15.43
N ALA A 180 8.40 15.05 15.31
CA ALA A 180 9.28 15.21 16.47
C ALA A 180 9.50 16.68 16.75
N ARG A 181 9.29 17.10 18.03
CA ARG A 181 9.55 18.46 18.46
C ARG A 181 10.99 18.58 18.91
N VAL A 182 11.73 19.47 18.24
CA VAL A 182 13.18 19.51 18.34
C VAL A 182 13.70 20.91 18.57
N VAL A 183 14.92 20.98 19.13
CA VAL A 183 15.73 22.18 19.16
C VAL A 183 16.82 22.04 18.11
N VAL A 184 16.94 23.02 17.23
CA VAL A 184 17.90 23.02 16.11
C VAL A 184 19.11 23.89 16.45
N ALA A 185 20.31 23.44 16.09
CA ALA A 185 21.51 24.20 16.21
C ALA A 185 21.50 25.40 15.24
N SER A 186 21.87 26.57 15.72
CA SER A 186 22.19 27.73 14.88
C SER A 186 23.66 28.06 14.96
N ASP A 187 24.15 28.86 14.02
CA ASP A 187 25.50 29.42 14.08
C ASP A 187 25.68 30.18 15.41
N LEU A 188 26.89 30.11 15.95
CA LEU A 188 27.31 31.03 16.98
C LEU A 188 27.23 32.43 16.40
N LYS A 189 26.39 33.30 16.96
CA LYS A 189 26.50 34.70 16.62
C LYS A 189 27.90 35.17 17.05
N GLU A 190 28.73 35.53 16.11
CA GLU A 190 29.88 36.40 16.42
C GLU A 190 29.27 37.68 16.99
N ASP A 191 29.37 37.87 18.29
CA ASP A 191 29.09 39.15 18.91
C ASP A 191 30.10 40.17 18.34
N GLY A 192 29.60 41.01 17.42
CA GLY A 192 30.32 42.12 16.86
C GLY A 192 30.24 43.36 17.77
#